data_f29c7c6eec804f7bf9b5644b1471cd46
#
_entry.id   f29c7c6eec804f7bf9b5644b1471cd46
#
_cell.length_a   1.000
_cell.length_b   1.000
_cell.length_c   1.000
_cell.angle_alpha   90.00
_cell.angle_beta   90.00
_cell.angle_gamma   90.00
#
_symmetry.space_group_name_H-M   'P 1'
#
loop_
_entity.id
_entity.type
_entity.pdbx_description
1 polymer ?
#
loop_
_entity_poly.entity_id
_entity_poly.type
_entity_poly.pdbx_seq_one_letter_code
_entity_poly.pdbx_strand_id
1 'polypeptide(L)'
;MTAPRRELLQGLLRDRLQELQRARDALQVSYRRVGGPDMIDVLSGSDDGLIELEAFTARFARLVDLYVQQVLRAIDELEGQDPVPPIDRILRAEKRGWVASASELVAARDLRNRIAHEYDAEGWRLIARAAYALAPQLLLSVERTIAASARLLAPG
;
A
#
# COMPACT_ATOMS: atom_id res chain seq x y z
N MET A 1 -26.73 4.62 10.96
CA MET A 1 -26.61 4.01 9.62
C MET A 1 -27.70 2.97 9.43
N THR A 2 -28.38 3.01 8.29
CA THR A 2 -29.39 2.00 7.96
C THR A 2 -28.76 0.68 7.53
N ALA A 3 -29.46 -0.45 7.74
CA ALA A 3 -28.97 -1.77 7.32
C ALA A 3 -28.61 -1.85 5.83
N PRO A 4 -29.44 -1.37 4.89
CA PRO A 4 -29.08 -1.39 3.47
C PRO A 4 -27.81 -0.62 3.14
N ARG A 5 -27.59 0.52 3.81
CA ARG A 5 -26.36 1.31 3.62
C ARG A 5 -25.13 0.57 4.15
N ARG A 6 -25.27 -0.09 5.29
CA ARG A 6 -24.19 -0.91 5.86
C ARG A 6 -23.81 -2.06 4.92
N GLU A 7 -24.78 -2.77 4.37
CA GLU A 7 -24.53 -3.85 3.42
C GLU A 7 -23.81 -3.36 2.16
N LEU A 8 -24.24 -2.21 1.62
CA LEU A 8 -23.56 -1.57 0.49
C LEU A 8 -22.09 -1.27 0.82
N LEU A 9 -21.82 -0.64 1.95
CA LEU A 9 -20.46 -0.29 2.36
C LEU A 9 -19.60 -1.53 2.64
N GLN A 10 -20.16 -2.59 3.20
CA GLN A 10 -19.48 -3.87 3.35
C GLN A 10 -19.14 -4.50 2.00
N GLY A 11 -20.04 -4.43 1.04
CA GLY A 11 -19.79 -4.89 -0.34
C GLY A 11 -18.63 -4.14 -1.00
N LEU A 12 -18.63 -2.82 -0.88
CA LEU A 12 -17.53 -1.99 -1.38
C LEU A 12 -16.20 -2.33 -0.70
N LEU A 13 -16.20 -2.52 0.61
CA LEU A 13 -15.00 -2.90 1.33
C LEU A 13 -14.47 -4.27 0.88
N ARG A 14 -15.35 -5.26 0.68
CA ARG A 14 -14.94 -6.58 0.14
C ARG A 14 -14.24 -6.44 -1.20
N ASP A 15 -14.79 -5.65 -2.12
CA ASP A 15 -14.19 -5.43 -3.45
C ASP A 15 -12.81 -4.77 -3.34
N ARG A 16 -12.69 -3.74 -2.50
CA ARG A 16 -11.40 -3.06 -2.24
C ARG A 16 -10.36 -3.97 -1.60
N LEU A 17 -10.77 -4.82 -0.68
CA LEU A 17 -9.87 -5.80 -0.06
C LEU A 17 -9.38 -6.84 -1.07
N GLN A 18 -10.21 -7.28 -2.01
CA GLN A 18 -9.78 -8.19 -3.07
C GLN A 18 -8.74 -7.53 -3.98
N GLU A 19 -8.96 -6.29 -4.38
CA GLU A 19 -7.97 -5.51 -5.15
C GLU A 19 -6.66 -5.34 -4.37
N LEU A 20 -6.76 -5.03 -3.08
CA LEU A 20 -5.61 -4.88 -2.19
C LEU A 20 -4.79 -6.18 -2.08
N GLN A 21 -5.45 -7.31 -1.94
CA GLN A 21 -4.79 -8.62 -1.88
C GLN A 21 -4.03 -8.92 -3.16
N ARG A 22 -4.64 -8.66 -4.34
CA ARG A 22 -3.95 -8.84 -5.63
C ARG A 22 -2.74 -7.94 -5.77
N ALA A 23 -2.87 -6.68 -5.37
CA ALA A 23 -1.76 -5.73 -5.42
C ALA A 23 -0.63 -6.09 -4.44
N ARG A 24 -0.98 -6.59 -3.25
CA ARG A 24 -0.02 -7.14 -2.28
C ARG A 24 0.76 -8.30 -2.87
N ASP A 25 0.06 -9.27 -3.43
CA ASP A 25 0.69 -10.47 -4.03
C ASP A 25 1.61 -10.08 -5.17
N ALA A 26 1.20 -9.14 -6.02
CA ALA A 26 2.03 -8.63 -7.11
C ALA A 26 3.31 -7.94 -6.60
N LEU A 27 3.20 -7.12 -5.54
CA LEU A 27 4.38 -6.50 -4.94
C LEU A 27 5.31 -7.54 -4.31
N GLN A 28 4.79 -8.55 -3.63
CA GLN A 28 5.59 -9.62 -3.06
C GLN A 28 6.41 -10.37 -4.12
N VAL A 29 5.81 -10.65 -5.28
CA VAL A 29 6.52 -11.26 -6.41
C VAL A 29 7.69 -10.37 -6.86
N SER A 30 7.42 -9.09 -7.10
CA SER A 30 8.46 -8.13 -7.52
C SER A 30 9.54 -7.94 -6.46
N TYR A 31 9.16 -7.88 -5.19
CA TYR A 31 10.10 -7.77 -4.07
C TYR A 31 11.09 -8.94 -4.04
N ARG A 32 10.59 -10.17 -4.20
CA ARG A 32 11.43 -11.38 -4.27
C ARG A 32 12.33 -11.39 -5.50
N ARG A 33 11.83 -10.92 -6.64
CA ARG A 33 12.59 -10.85 -7.90
C ARG A 33 13.71 -9.84 -7.82
N VAL A 34 13.55 -8.73 -7.11
CA VAL A 34 14.66 -7.81 -6.82
C VAL A 34 15.73 -8.52 -5.99
N GLY A 35 15.35 -9.25 -4.96
CA GLY A 35 16.21 -10.21 -4.25
C GLY A 35 17.15 -9.62 -3.21
N GLY A 36 17.23 -8.30 -3.07
CA GLY A 36 18.07 -7.64 -2.06
C GLY A 36 18.37 -6.18 -2.40
N PRO A 37 18.72 -5.35 -1.41
CA PRO A 37 19.04 -3.94 -1.65
C PRO A 37 20.27 -3.77 -2.57
N ASP A 38 21.23 -4.69 -2.49
CA ASP A 38 22.44 -4.67 -3.32
C ASP A 38 22.17 -5.00 -4.79
N MET A 39 21.05 -5.66 -5.09
CA MET A 39 20.68 -6.03 -6.44
C MET A 39 20.13 -4.86 -7.26
N ILE A 40 19.74 -3.76 -6.63
CA ILE A 40 19.17 -2.61 -7.33
C ILE A 40 20.19 -2.01 -8.31
N ASP A 41 21.43 -1.87 -7.90
CA ASP A 41 22.48 -1.37 -8.80
C ASP A 41 22.79 -2.36 -9.93
N VAL A 42 22.80 -3.65 -9.64
CA VAL A 42 23.00 -4.71 -10.65
C VAL A 42 21.87 -4.68 -11.67
N LEU A 43 20.61 -4.63 -11.22
CA LEU A 43 19.43 -4.57 -12.09
C LEU A 43 19.41 -3.31 -12.94
N SER A 44 19.89 -2.19 -12.41
CA SER A 44 19.96 -0.93 -13.14
C SER A 44 20.91 -0.95 -14.34
N GLY A 45 21.79 -1.94 -14.43
CA GLY A 45 22.81 -2.06 -15.48
C GLY A 45 22.33 -2.74 -16.77
N SER A 46 21.07 -3.20 -16.85
CA SER A 46 20.52 -3.86 -18.03
C SER A 46 19.07 -3.45 -18.27
N ASP A 47 18.59 -3.59 -19.51
CA ASP A 47 17.20 -3.31 -19.86
C ASP A 47 16.24 -4.25 -19.13
N ASP A 48 16.55 -5.54 -19.05
CA ASP A 48 15.73 -6.50 -18.32
C ASP A 48 15.67 -6.16 -16.82
N GLY A 49 16.79 -5.77 -16.24
CA GLY A 49 16.83 -5.33 -14.83
C GLY A 49 16.03 -4.04 -14.59
N LEU A 50 16.09 -3.09 -15.49
CA LEU A 50 15.30 -1.86 -15.43
C LEU A 50 13.79 -2.17 -15.49
N ILE A 51 13.36 -3.10 -16.34
CA ILE A 51 11.96 -3.55 -16.40
C ILE A 51 11.52 -4.13 -15.05
N GLU A 52 12.36 -4.93 -14.40
CA GLU A 52 12.06 -5.48 -13.07
C GLU A 52 11.92 -4.38 -12.00
N LEU A 53 12.79 -3.37 -12.04
CA LEU A 53 12.72 -2.24 -11.10
C LEU A 53 11.50 -1.36 -11.36
N GLU A 54 11.17 -1.10 -12.62
CA GLU A 54 9.97 -0.35 -12.99
C GLU A 54 8.70 -1.08 -12.51
N ALA A 55 8.63 -2.40 -12.71
CA ALA A 55 7.52 -3.20 -12.23
C ALA A 55 7.41 -3.16 -10.70
N PHE A 56 8.54 -3.27 -10.00
CA PHE A 56 8.59 -3.20 -8.54
C PHE A 56 8.08 -1.86 -8.01
N THR A 57 8.59 -0.75 -8.51
CA THR A 57 8.19 0.58 -8.04
C THR A 57 6.74 0.92 -8.41
N ALA A 58 6.26 0.50 -9.59
CA ALA A 58 4.86 0.68 -9.99
C ALA A 58 3.91 -0.12 -9.08
N ARG A 59 4.27 -1.35 -8.73
CA ARG A 59 3.48 -2.19 -7.82
C ARG A 59 3.49 -1.68 -6.39
N PHE A 60 4.62 -1.13 -5.94
CA PHE A 60 4.72 -0.43 -4.66
C PHE A 60 3.76 0.76 -4.61
N ALA A 61 3.81 1.64 -5.60
CA ALA A 61 2.95 2.82 -5.69
C ALA A 61 1.46 2.44 -5.71
N ARG A 62 1.10 1.43 -6.48
CA ARG A 62 -0.27 0.93 -6.57
C ARG A 62 -0.77 0.41 -5.22
N LEU A 63 0.04 -0.34 -4.50
CA LEU A 63 -0.33 -0.87 -3.18
C LEU A 63 -0.56 0.27 -2.18
N VAL A 64 0.30 1.28 -2.15
CA VAL A 64 0.13 2.46 -1.31
C VAL A 64 -1.20 3.16 -1.61
N ASP A 65 -1.50 3.41 -2.87
CA ASP A 65 -2.74 4.07 -3.27
C ASP A 65 -3.98 3.27 -2.88
N LEU A 66 -4.02 1.99 -3.19
CA LEU A 66 -5.15 1.13 -2.83
C LEU A 66 -5.35 1.06 -1.33
N TYR A 67 -4.26 0.94 -0.58
CA TYR A 67 -4.31 0.84 0.87
C TYR A 67 -4.83 2.12 1.51
N VAL A 68 -4.17 3.25 1.26
CA VAL A 68 -4.47 4.51 1.95
C VAL A 68 -5.72 5.19 1.38
N GLN A 69 -5.85 5.26 0.07
CA GLN A 69 -6.93 6.01 -0.58
C GLN A 69 -8.23 5.22 -0.69
N GLN A 70 -8.17 3.90 -0.78
CA GLN A 70 -9.36 3.08 -1.01
C GLN A 70 -9.76 2.28 0.23
N VAL A 71 -8.87 1.45 0.79
CA VAL A 71 -9.23 0.53 1.87
C VAL A 71 -9.41 1.24 3.20
N LEU A 72 -8.43 2.03 3.66
CA LEU A 72 -8.56 2.75 4.93
C LEU A 72 -9.74 3.72 4.90
N ARG A 73 -10.00 4.35 3.76
CA ARG A 73 -11.16 5.22 3.58
C ARG A 73 -12.47 4.42 3.68
N ALA A 74 -12.57 3.29 3.00
CA ALA A 74 -13.78 2.47 3.03
C ALA A 74 -14.09 1.95 4.45
N ILE A 75 -13.04 1.61 5.22
CA ILE A 75 -13.18 1.23 6.63
C ILE A 75 -13.73 2.39 7.46
N ASP A 76 -13.18 3.57 7.30
CA ASP A 76 -13.64 4.76 8.01
C ASP A 76 -15.12 5.06 7.71
N GLU A 77 -15.52 4.98 6.44
CA GLU A 77 -16.90 5.18 6.02
C GLU A 77 -17.85 4.13 6.64
N LEU A 78 -17.43 2.87 6.66
CA LEU A 78 -18.22 1.77 7.25
C LEU A 78 -18.39 1.94 8.77
N GLU A 79 -17.38 2.49 9.45
CA GLU A 79 -17.42 2.77 10.88
C GLU A 79 -18.06 4.12 11.23
N GLY A 80 -18.54 4.86 10.22
CA GLY A 80 -19.19 6.15 10.44
C GLY A 80 -18.23 7.25 10.90
N GLN A 81 -16.96 7.11 10.59
CA GLN A 81 -15.95 8.14 10.89
C GLN A 81 -16.08 9.32 9.94
N ASP A 82 -15.81 10.52 10.46
CA ASP A 82 -15.76 11.72 9.62
C ASP A 82 -14.63 11.63 8.60
N PRO A 83 -14.83 12.17 7.38
CA PRO A 83 -13.77 12.28 6.40
C PRO A 83 -12.59 13.07 6.94
N VAL A 84 -11.39 12.54 6.76
CA VAL A 84 -10.14 13.18 7.19
C VAL A 84 -9.08 13.10 6.08
N PRO A 85 -8.05 13.96 6.11
CA PRO A 85 -6.92 13.85 5.21
C PRO A 85 -6.21 12.49 5.33
N PRO A 86 -5.49 12.04 4.29
CA PRO A 86 -4.80 10.74 4.28
C PRO A 86 -3.87 10.53 5.48
N ILE A 87 -3.13 11.55 5.91
CA ILE A 87 -2.22 11.46 7.07
C ILE A 87 -2.99 11.10 8.35
N ASP A 88 -4.12 11.75 8.60
CA ASP A 88 -4.93 11.45 9.79
C ASP A 88 -5.53 10.04 9.74
N ARG A 89 -5.85 9.56 8.55
CA ARG A 89 -6.31 8.20 8.33
C ARG A 89 -5.22 7.18 8.65
N ILE A 90 -3.98 7.46 8.28
CA ILE A 90 -2.81 6.64 8.62
C ILE A 90 -2.58 6.62 10.14
N LEU A 91 -2.64 7.78 10.80
CA LEU A 91 -2.50 7.88 12.26
C LEU A 91 -3.60 7.10 12.99
N ARG A 92 -4.82 7.15 12.49
CA ARG A 92 -5.93 6.35 13.02
C ARG A 92 -5.67 4.86 12.90
N ALA A 93 -5.15 4.41 11.77
CA ALA A 93 -4.78 3.02 11.53
C ALA A 93 -3.63 2.56 12.44
N GLU A 94 -2.67 3.44 12.72
CA GLU A 94 -1.60 3.15 13.69
C GLU A 94 -2.16 2.94 15.10
N LYS A 95 -3.07 3.80 15.55
CA LYS A 95 -3.72 3.65 16.86
C LYS A 95 -4.49 2.34 16.99
N ARG A 96 -5.01 1.82 15.90
CA ARG A 96 -5.70 0.52 15.84
C ARG A 96 -4.73 -0.68 15.83
N GLY A 97 -3.44 -0.45 15.74
CA GLY A 97 -2.42 -1.50 15.64
C GLY A 97 -2.30 -2.13 14.25
N TRP A 98 -2.95 -1.56 13.23
CA TRP A 98 -2.87 -2.07 11.85
C TRP A 98 -1.61 -1.60 11.15
N VAL A 99 -1.21 -0.37 11.41
CA VAL A 99 0.01 0.22 10.88
C VAL A 99 1.07 0.19 11.98
N ALA A 100 2.20 -0.46 11.71
CA ALA A 100 3.30 -0.57 12.67
C ALA A 100 4.01 0.76 12.89
N SER A 101 4.13 1.58 11.83
CA SER A 101 4.76 2.90 11.86
C SER A 101 4.04 3.84 10.91
N ALA A 102 3.33 4.82 11.47
CA ALA A 102 2.68 5.87 10.67
C ALA A 102 3.71 6.67 9.87
N SER A 103 4.87 6.97 10.45
CA SER A 103 5.92 7.73 9.76
C SER A 103 6.46 6.99 8.53
N GLU A 104 6.61 5.67 8.58
CA GLU A 104 7.04 4.88 7.43
C GLU A 104 5.96 4.81 6.34
N LEU A 105 4.69 4.71 6.71
CA LEU A 105 3.61 4.73 5.73
C LEU A 105 3.43 6.11 5.09
N VAL A 106 3.63 7.19 5.84
CA VAL A 106 3.69 8.55 5.29
C VAL A 106 4.86 8.68 4.31
N ALA A 107 6.03 8.15 4.67
CA ALA A 107 7.18 8.11 3.77
C ALA A 107 6.90 7.31 2.48
N ALA A 108 6.20 6.18 2.59
CA ALA A 108 5.77 5.39 1.43
C ALA A 108 4.83 6.19 0.52
N ARG A 109 3.91 6.95 1.09
CA ARG A 109 3.00 7.82 0.34
C ARG A 109 3.74 8.95 -0.37
N ASP A 110 4.70 9.58 0.30
CA ASP A 110 5.53 10.62 -0.31
C ASP A 110 6.39 10.05 -1.45
N LEU A 111 6.93 8.85 -1.26
CA LEU A 111 7.68 8.15 -2.29
C LEU A 111 6.80 7.80 -3.50
N ARG A 112 5.58 7.38 -3.28
CA ARG A 112 4.60 7.14 -4.36
C ARG A 112 4.40 8.39 -5.21
N ASN A 113 4.31 9.56 -4.61
CA ASN A 113 4.18 10.82 -5.35
C ASN A 113 5.44 11.12 -6.18
N ARG A 114 6.63 10.83 -5.66
CA ARG A 114 7.89 10.98 -6.39
C ARG A 114 8.01 9.99 -7.56
N ILE A 115 7.56 8.76 -7.41
CA ILE A 115 7.55 7.76 -8.49
C ILE A 115 6.80 8.27 -9.72
N ALA A 116 5.70 9.00 -9.54
CA ALA A 116 4.91 9.54 -10.63
C ALA A 116 5.61 10.66 -11.42
N HIS A 117 6.66 11.28 -10.88
CA HIS A 117 7.29 12.48 -11.42
C HIS A 117 8.79 12.35 -11.67
N GLU A 118 9.38 11.19 -11.43
CA GLU A 118 10.84 11.01 -11.62
C GLU A 118 11.17 10.63 -13.05
N TYR A 119 12.12 11.33 -13.65
CA TYR A 119 12.58 11.12 -15.02
C TYR A 119 14.09 10.87 -15.13
N ASP A 120 14.83 11.05 -14.04
CA ASP A 120 16.28 10.88 -14.00
C ASP A 120 16.66 9.47 -13.52
N ALA A 121 17.61 8.84 -14.20
CA ALA A 121 18.07 7.48 -13.88
C ALA A 121 18.64 7.37 -12.45
N GLU A 122 19.37 8.39 -11.98
CA GLU A 122 19.91 8.42 -10.61
C GLU A 122 18.80 8.56 -9.57
N GLY A 123 17.85 9.45 -9.82
CA GLY A 123 16.66 9.61 -8.98
C GLY A 123 15.85 8.32 -8.93
N TRP A 124 15.76 7.59 -10.04
CA TRP A 124 15.08 6.31 -10.12
C TRP A 124 15.70 5.21 -9.23
N ARG A 125 17.03 5.15 -9.19
CA ARG A 125 17.75 4.23 -8.27
C ARG A 125 17.46 4.54 -6.81
N LEU A 126 17.47 5.82 -6.43
CA LEU A 126 17.17 6.26 -5.07
C LEU A 126 15.73 5.89 -4.68
N ILE A 127 14.77 6.07 -5.59
CA ILE A 127 13.39 5.67 -5.41
C ILE A 127 13.27 4.17 -5.20
N ALA A 128 13.91 3.37 -6.05
CA ALA A 128 13.87 1.90 -5.95
C ALA A 128 14.44 1.40 -4.61
N ARG A 129 15.55 1.99 -4.15
CA ARG A 129 16.13 1.67 -2.84
C ARG A 129 15.20 2.03 -1.69
N ALA A 130 14.60 3.21 -1.72
CA ALA A 130 13.65 3.65 -0.70
C ALA A 130 12.40 2.76 -0.68
N ALA A 131 11.85 2.41 -1.84
CA ALA A 131 10.71 1.49 -1.95
C ALA A 131 11.05 0.10 -1.41
N TYR A 132 12.24 -0.40 -1.70
CA TYR A 132 12.69 -1.70 -1.18
C TYR A 132 12.79 -1.68 0.35
N ALA A 133 13.32 -0.62 0.93
CA ALA A 133 13.42 -0.47 2.39
C ALA A 133 12.05 -0.35 3.07
N LEU A 134 11.07 0.29 2.43
CA LEU A 134 9.73 0.53 2.99
C LEU A 134 8.75 -0.63 2.73
N ALA A 135 9.02 -1.48 1.74
CA ALA A 135 8.11 -2.54 1.33
C ALA A 135 7.73 -3.52 2.45
N PRO A 136 8.65 -4.01 3.32
CA PRO A 136 8.28 -4.92 4.39
C PRO A 136 7.23 -4.35 5.36
N GLN A 137 7.36 -3.11 5.77
CA GLN A 137 6.40 -2.46 6.67
C GLN A 137 5.06 -2.20 5.99
N LEU A 138 5.08 -1.79 4.72
CA LEU A 138 3.87 -1.64 3.93
C LEU A 138 3.11 -2.97 3.83
N LEU A 139 3.78 -4.05 3.48
CA LEU A 139 3.19 -5.39 3.37
C LEU A 139 2.63 -5.87 4.70
N LEU A 140 3.34 -5.67 5.80
CA LEU A 140 2.88 -6.03 7.15
C LEU A 140 1.62 -5.25 7.54
N SER A 141 1.60 -3.94 7.29
CA SER A 141 0.44 -3.09 7.57
C SER A 141 -0.79 -3.53 6.78
N VAL A 142 -0.61 -3.83 5.50
CA VAL A 142 -1.67 -4.35 4.63
C VAL A 142 -2.22 -5.67 5.18
N GLU A 143 -1.37 -6.61 5.54
CA GLU A 143 -1.79 -7.92 6.08
C GLU A 143 -2.55 -7.79 7.39
N ARG A 144 -2.10 -6.93 8.31
CA ARG A 144 -2.80 -6.65 9.56
C ARG A 144 -4.18 -6.05 9.32
N THR A 145 -4.29 -5.14 8.37
CA THR A 145 -5.57 -4.50 8.02
C THR A 145 -6.52 -5.49 7.39
N ILE A 146 -6.07 -6.35 6.49
CA ILE A 146 -6.89 -7.41 5.90
C ILE A 146 -7.44 -8.33 7.00
N ALA A 147 -6.61 -8.76 7.93
CA ALA A 147 -7.03 -9.62 9.03
C ALA A 147 -8.06 -8.93 9.95
N ALA A 148 -7.83 -7.66 10.30
CA ALA A 148 -8.75 -6.89 11.13
C ALA A 148 -10.09 -6.63 10.43
N SER A 149 -10.09 -6.47 9.12
CA SER A 149 -11.30 -6.20 8.32
C SER A 149 -12.30 -7.35 8.34
N ALA A 150 -11.87 -8.57 8.64
CA ALA A 150 -12.77 -9.72 8.76
C ALA A 150 -13.88 -9.48 9.78
N ARG A 151 -13.58 -8.77 10.88
CA ARG A 151 -14.58 -8.43 11.91
C ARG A 151 -15.62 -7.43 11.41
N LEU A 152 -15.22 -6.51 10.56
CA LEU A 152 -16.11 -5.49 9.99
C LEU A 152 -17.06 -6.06 8.95
N LEU A 153 -16.70 -7.19 8.36
CA LEU A 153 -17.46 -7.89 7.34
C LEU A 153 -18.32 -9.02 7.90
N ALA A 154 -18.20 -9.32 9.18
CA ALA A 154 -19.03 -10.31 9.84
C ALA A 154 -20.50 -9.88 9.82
N PRO A 155 -21.44 -10.83 9.65
CA PRO A 155 -22.86 -10.53 9.79
C PRO A 155 -23.13 -10.02 11.21
N GLY A 156 -23.95 -8.97 11.31
CA GLY A 156 -24.35 -8.37 12.59
C GLY A 156 -25.34 -9.25 13.38
#